data_c63201eef10f5818c81cf0c9b81880af
#
_entry.id   c63201eef10f5818c81cf0c9b81880af
#
_cell.length_a   1.000
_cell.length_b   1.000
_cell.length_c   1.000
_cell.angle_alpha   90.00
_cell.angle_beta   90.00
_cell.angle_gamma   90.00
#
_symmetry.space_group_name_H-M   'P 1'
#
loop_
_entity.id
_entity.type
_entity.pdbx_description
1 polymer ?
#
loop_
_entity_poly.entity_id
_entity_poly.type
_entity_poly.pdbx_seq_one_letter_code
_entity_poly.pdbx_strand_id
1 'polypeptide(L)'
;HQGEIDYTSNLVQPHVAGIINIGTAHLGEFGGRDGICRAKSEIYAHIAKKGISIVPAADDFAGVIVKAVHTERVLSFGGNGDIFATEIELHPQSSSFNLNTPVGLRLLNLPFAGDHNIQNALAATAFALAIGIALDDIVTGLEQAQGAKGRLNFIQQDKYLFIDDTYNANPTSMRAAAEVLAQQEGIKVMV
;
A
#
# COMPACT_ATOMS: atom_id res chain seq x y z
N HIS A 1 -20.58 0.57 0.78
CA HIS A 1 -21.39 -0.31 -0.09
C HIS A 1 -21.02 -0.09 -1.56
N GLN A 2 -21.48 -0.98 -2.44
CA GLN A 2 -21.35 -0.81 -3.89
C GLN A 2 -22.06 0.49 -4.33
N GLY A 3 -21.42 1.26 -5.22
CA GLY A 3 -21.91 2.56 -5.69
C GLY A 3 -21.45 3.77 -4.85
N GLU A 4 -20.91 3.57 -3.65
CA GLU A 4 -20.42 4.68 -2.82
C GLU A 4 -19.12 5.29 -3.39
N ILE A 5 -18.23 4.44 -3.91
CA ILE A 5 -16.98 4.90 -4.53
C ILE A 5 -17.28 5.53 -5.89
N ASP A 6 -18.23 4.99 -6.65
CA ASP A 6 -18.73 5.61 -7.88
C ASP A 6 -19.25 7.02 -7.62
N TYR A 7 -20.15 7.16 -6.65
CA TYR A 7 -20.69 8.47 -6.26
C TYR A 7 -19.60 9.45 -5.83
N THR A 8 -18.69 9.03 -4.94
CA THR A 8 -17.65 9.92 -4.42
C THR A 8 -16.61 10.27 -5.49
N SER A 9 -16.21 9.32 -6.33
CA SER A 9 -15.27 9.58 -7.44
C SER A 9 -15.88 10.51 -8.49
N ASN A 10 -17.20 10.41 -8.74
CA ASN A 10 -17.90 11.32 -9.62
C ASN A 10 -17.91 12.77 -9.09
N LEU A 11 -18.05 12.95 -7.77
CA LEU A 11 -17.96 14.29 -7.16
C LEU A 11 -16.55 14.87 -7.25
N VAL A 12 -15.53 14.05 -7.00
CA VAL A 12 -14.12 14.50 -6.94
C VAL A 12 -13.51 14.66 -8.33
N GLN A 13 -13.89 13.81 -9.30
CA GLN A 13 -13.30 13.72 -10.64
C GLN A 13 -11.75 13.73 -10.59
N PRO A 14 -11.14 12.71 -9.96
CA PRO A 14 -9.72 12.73 -9.66
C PRO A 14 -8.86 12.74 -10.92
N HIS A 15 -7.72 13.39 -10.86
CA HIS A 15 -6.70 13.32 -11.91
C HIS A 15 -5.80 12.10 -11.74
N VAL A 16 -5.62 11.63 -10.50
CA VAL A 16 -4.89 10.40 -10.17
C VAL A 16 -5.69 9.65 -9.14
N ALA A 17 -5.98 8.39 -9.41
CA ALA A 17 -6.63 7.51 -8.46
C ALA A 17 -6.19 6.06 -8.67
N GLY A 18 -6.40 5.21 -7.66
CA GLY A 18 -6.02 3.81 -7.77
C GLY A 18 -6.44 2.96 -6.58
N ILE A 19 -6.24 1.66 -6.73
CA ILE A 19 -6.44 0.66 -5.71
C ILE A 19 -5.09 0.26 -5.15
N ILE A 20 -4.97 0.20 -3.82
CA ILE A 20 -3.73 -0.25 -3.16
C ILE A 20 -3.70 -1.78 -3.06
N ASN A 21 -4.81 -2.39 -2.66
CA ASN A 21 -4.96 -3.85 -2.60
C ASN A 21 -6.45 -4.26 -2.55
N ILE A 22 -6.73 -5.54 -2.83
CA ILE A 22 -8.01 -6.20 -2.58
C ILE A 22 -7.86 -7.08 -1.35
N GLY A 23 -8.02 -6.47 -0.18
CA GLY A 23 -7.95 -7.16 1.10
C GLY A 23 -9.17 -8.05 1.40
N THR A 24 -9.27 -8.48 2.65
CA THR A 24 -10.37 -9.31 3.18
C THR A 24 -11.30 -8.57 4.14
N ALA A 25 -11.10 -7.26 4.31
CA ALA A 25 -11.99 -6.45 5.14
C ALA A 25 -13.39 -6.36 4.49
N HIS A 26 -14.46 -6.41 5.32
CA HIS A 26 -15.84 -6.29 4.87
C HIS A 26 -16.35 -7.40 3.94
N LEU A 27 -15.76 -8.61 3.99
CA LEU A 27 -16.16 -9.76 3.14
C LEU A 27 -17.66 -10.02 3.14
N GLY A 28 -18.34 -9.92 4.30
CA GLY A 28 -19.76 -10.16 4.44
C GLY A 28 -20.65 -9.12 3.73
N GLU A 29 -20.20 -7.87 3.67
CA GLU A 29 -20.98 -6.78 3.08
C GLU A 29 -20.96 -6.81 1.55
N PHE A 30 -19.86 -7.30 0.95
CA PHE A 30 -19.64 -7.30 -0.49
C PHE A 30 -19.84 -8.67 -1.15
N GLY A 31 -20.20 -9.72 -0.39
CA GLY A 31 -20.35 -11.07 -0.93
C GLY A 31 -19.04 -11.71 -1.39
N GLY A 32 -17.93 -11.38 -0.71
CA GLY A 32 -16.59 -11.92 -0.99
C GLY A 32 -15.64 -10.92 -1.63
N ARG A 33 -14.41 -11.39 -1.93
CA ARG A 33 -13.34 -10.54 -2.49
C ARG A 33 -13.66 -10.02 -3.90
N ASP A 34 -14.41 -10.77 -4.70
CA ASP A 34 -14.89 -10.31 -6.02
C ASP A 34 -15.80 -9.09 -5.89
N GLY A 35 -16.66 -9.06 -4.88
CA GLY A 35 -17.51 -7.91 -4.59
C GLY A 35 -16.69 -6.69 -4.14
N ILE A 36 -15.69 -6.91 -3.27
CA ILE A 36 -14.75 -5.86 -2.86
C ILE A 36 -13.98 -5.31 -4.07
N CYS A 37 -13.51 -6.18 -4.96
CA CYS A 37 -12.81 -5.78 -6.17
C CYS A 37 -13.70 -4.92 -7.07
N ARG A 38 -14.94 -5.34 -7.31
CA ARG A 38 -15.91 -4.54 -8.10
C ARG A 38 -16.16 -3.17 -7.49
N ALA A 39 -16.46 -3.12 -6.19
CA ALA A 39 -16.71 -1.86 -5.51
C ALA A 39 -15.50 -0.91 -5.50
N LYS A 40 -14.29 -1.43 -5.21
CA LYS A 40 -13.07 -0.61 -5.27
C LYS A 40 -12.76 -0.14 -6.70
N SER A 41 -13.04 -0.95 -7.71
CA SER A 41 -12.79 -0.61 -9.12
C SER A 41 -13.67 0.54 -9.64
N GLU A 42 -14.75 0.88 -8.95
CA GLU A 42 -15.56 2.07 -9.22
C GLU A 42 -14.73 3.36 -9.21
N ILE A 43 -13.58 3.39 -8.48
CA ILE A 43 -12.70 4.55 -8.41
C ILE A 43 -12.17 5.00 -9.79
N TYR A 44 -12.08 4.09 -10.75
CA TYR A 44 -11.56 4.40 -12.08
C TYR A 44 -12.59 5.04 -13.01
N ALA A 45 -13.90 4.91 -12.72
CA ALA A 45 -14.98 5.36 -13.60
C ALA A 45 -14.94 6.86 -13.90
N HIS A 46 -14.47 7.66 -12.94
CA HIS A 46 -14.53 9.12 -13.03
C HIS A 46 -13.15 9.80 -13.00
N ILE A 47 -12.07 9.05 -13.29
CA ILE A 47 -10.76 9.66 -13.49
C ILE A 47 -10.80 10.52 -14.76
N ALA A 48 -10.27 11.75 -14.69
CA ALA A 48 -10.18 12.64 -15.83
C ALA A 48 -9.49 11.95 -17.02
N LYS A 49 -9.95 12.17 -18.25
CA LYS A 49 -9.48 11.48 -19.45
C LYS A 49 -7.93 11.47 -19.61
N LYS A 50 -7.28 12.58 -19.23
CA LYS A 50 -5.81 12.70 -19.21
C LYS A 50 -5.18 12.33 -17.87
N GLY A 51 -5.97 11.76 -16.96
CA GLY A 51 -5.51 11.33 -15.64
C GLY A 51 -4.71 10.05 -15.70
N ILE A 52 -4.28 9.59 -14.53
CA ILE A 52 -3.44 8.40 -14.37
C ILE A 52 -4.12 7.44 -13.40
N SER A 53 -4.27 6.19 -13.83
CA SER A 53 -4.73 5.09 -12.97
C SER A 53 -3.55 4.40 -12.32
N ILE A 54 -3.63 4.18 -11.00
CA ILE A 54 -2.63 3.42 -10.25
C ILE A 54 -3.18 2.02 -9.97
N VAL A 55 -2.39 0.98 -10.31
CA VAL A 55 -2.83 -0.41 -10.27
C VAL A 55 -1.85 -1.29 -9.48
N PRO A 56 -2.32 -2.12 -8.54
CA PRO A 56 -1.48 -3.07 -7.79
C PRO A 56 -1.18 -4.31 -8.66
N ALA A 57 0.00 -4.37 -9.28
CA ALA A 57 0.37 -5.49 -10.18
C ALA A 57 0.60 -6.81 -9.43
N ALA A 58 0.92 -6.76 -8.13
CA ALA A 58 1.10 -7.94 -7.29
C ALA A 58 -0.21 -8.51 -6.71
N ASP A 59 -1.34 -7.80 -6.85
CA ASP A 59 -2.64 -8.26 -6.35
C ASP A 59 -3.18 -9.38 -7.24
N ASP A 60 -3.75 -10.41 -6.65
CA ASP A 60 -4.37 -11.53 -7.38
C ASP A 60 -5.59 -11.10 -8.23
N PHE A 61 -6.17 -9.93 -7.95
CA PHE A 61 -7.18 -9.28 -8.78
C PHE A 61 -6.63 -8.30 -9.82
N ALA A 62 -5.30 -8.16 -9.98
CA ALA A 62 -4.70 -7.19 -10.91
C ALA A 62 -5.31 -7.27 -12.32
N GLY A 63 -5.50 -8.49 -12.86
CA GLY A 63 -6.11 -8.73 -14.17
C GLY A 63 -7.58 -8.31 -14.28
N VAL A 64 -8.31 -8.26 -13.16
CA VAL A 64 -9.69 -7.76 -13.11
C VAL A 64 -9.69 -6.24 -13.00
N ILE A 65 -8.82 -5.69 -12.14
CA ILE A 65 -8.68 -4.25 -11.90
C ILE A 65 -8.32 -3.53 -13.20
N VAL A 66 -7.35 -4.03 -13.96
CA VAL A 66 -6.91 -3.42 -15.23
C VAL A 66 -8.06 -3.30 -16.24
N LYS A 67 -9.01 -4.24 -16.25
CA LYS A 67 -10.19 -4.17 -17.15
C LYS A 67 -11.15 -3.03 -16.81
N ALA A 68 -11.12 -2.52 -15.59
CA ALA A 68 -11.93 -1.39 -15.17
C ALA A 68 -11.27 -0.03 -15.44
N VAL A 69 -10.01 -0.03 -15.86
CA VAL A 69 -9.25 1.19 -16.15
C VAL A 69 -9.62 1.73 -17.53
N HIS A 70 -9.88 3.03 -17.61
CA HIS A 70 -10.29 3.73 -18.84
C HIS A 70 -9.32 4.85 -19.24
N THR A 71 -8.30 5.14 -18.42
CA THR A 71 -7.29 6.16 -18.72
C THR A 71 -6.24 5.65 -19.70
N GLU A 72 -5.68 6.57 -20.51
CA GLU A 72 -4.57 6.24 -21.43
C GLU A 72 -3.25 5.97 -20.67
N ARG A 73 -3.11 6.52 -19.47
CA ARG A 73 -1.91 6.38 -18.64
C ARG A 73 -2.21 5.54 -17.43
N VAL A 74 -1.39 4.52 -17.26
CA VAL A 74 -1.45 3.61 -16.10
C VAL A 74 -0.05 3.53 -15.50
N LEU A 75 0.05 3.58 -14.18
CA LEU A 75 1.25 3.19 -13.44
C LEU A 75 0.90 2.01 -12.55
N SER A 76 1.68 0.97 -12.65
CA SER A 76 1.52 -0.25 -11.85
C SER A 76 2.62 -0.36 -10.81
N PHE A 77 2.30 -0.94 -9.65
CA PHE A 77 3.29 -1.14 -8.60
C PHE A 77 3.21 -2.55 -7.98
N GLY A 78 4.35 -2.99 -7.42
CA GLY A 78 4.54 -4.32 -6.87
C GLY A 78 4.70 -5.42 -7.93
N GLY A 79 5.23 -6.56 -7.55
CA GLY A 79 5.45 -7.68 -8.46
C GLY A 79 6.26 -7.28 -9.70
N ASN A 80 5.69 -7.50 -10.87
CA ASN A 80 6.26 -7.14 -12.17
C ASN A 80 5.74 -5.79 -12.71
N GLY A 81 5.25 -4.92 -11.82
CA GLY A 81 4.76 -3.58 -12.20
C GLY A 81 5.87 -2.63 -12.61
N ASP A 82 5.49 -1.39 -12.97
CA ASP A 82 6.42 -0.33 -13.34
C ASP A 82 7.28 0.15 -12.16
N ILE A 83 6.76 -0.01 -10.93
CA ILE A 83 7.41 0.39 -9.69
C ILE A 83 7.48 -0.84 -8.79
N PHE A 84 8.69 -1.29 -8.49
CA PHE A 84 8.91 -2.52 -7.72
C PHE A 84 10.16 -2.46 -6.86
N ALA A 85 10.23 -3.34 -5.86
CA ALA A 85 11.37 -3.49 -4.97
C ALA A 85 12.23 -4.69 -5.36
N THR A 86 13.55 -4.53 -5.27
CA THR A 86 14.54 -5.60 -5.36
C THR A 86 15.54 -5.51 -4.21
N GLU A 87 16.30 -6.57 -3.97
CA GLU A 87 17.31 -6.61 -2.88
C GLU A 87 16.69 -6.19 -1.53
N ILE A 88 15.56 -6.82 -1.19
CA ILE A 88 14.81 -6.49 0.01
C ILE A 88 15.50 -7.08 1.24
N GLU A 89 15.78 -6.23 2.22
CA GLU A 89 16.26 -6.59 3.54
C GLU A 89 15.23 -6.16 4.59
N LEU A 90 14.65 -7.12 5.30
CA LEU A 90 13.71 -6.86 6.39
C LEU A 90 14.46 -6.82 7.73
N HIS A 91 14.26 -5.74 8.46
CA HIS A 91 14.80 -5.53 9.80
C HIS A 91 13.65 -5.50 10.83
N PRO A 92 13.91 -5.68 12.12
CA PRO A 92 12.87 -5.73 13.14
C PRO A 92 11.93 -4.49 13.16
N GLN A 93 12.42 -3.31 12.81
CA GLN A 93 11.65 -2.05 12.85
C GLN A 93 11.74 -1.22 11.57
N SER A 94 12.43 -1.70 10.54
CA SER A 94 12.62 -1.01 9.27
C SER A 94 12.75 -2.00 8.11
N SER A 95 12.85 -1.49 6.89
CA SER A 95 13.15 -2.28 5.70
C SER A 95 14.08 -1.49 4.80
N SER A 96 14.99 -2.13 4.08
CA SER A 96 15.77 -1.51 3.01
C SER A 96 15.60 -2.27 1.71
N PHE A 97 15.59 -1.56 0.59
CA PHE A 97 15.44 -2.17 -0.73
C PHE A 97 15.81 -1.21 -1.85
N ASN A 98 16.11 -1.75 -3.00
CA ASN A 98 16.23 -0.96 -4.23
C ASN A 98 14.83 -0.68 -4.79
N LEU A 99 14.44 0.60 -4.78
CA LEU A 99 13.23 1.12 -5.40
C LEU A 99 13.48 1.31 -6.89
N ASN A 100 12.88 0.46 -7.72
CA ASN A 100 12.93 0.55 -9.17
C ASN A 100 11.71 1.30 -9.69
N THR A 101 11.92 2.25 -10.58
CA THR A 101 10.86 3.08 -11.17
C THR A 101 11.15 3.38 -12.63
N PRO A 102 10.17 3.82 -13.45
CA PRO A 102 10.39 4.25 -14.84
C PRO A 102 11.38 5.42 -14.99
N VAL A 103 11.65 6.17 -13.91
CA VAL A 103 12.52 7.35 -13.94
C VAL A 103 13.87 7.11 -13.25
N GLY A 104 14.14 5.90 -12.80
CA GLY A 104 15.42 5.51 -12.22
C GLY A 104 15.29 4.56 -11.02
N LEU A 105 16.45 4.20 -10.46
CA LEU A 105 16.62 3.33 -9.31
C LEU A 105 17.19 4.13 -8.14
N ARG A 106 16.71 3.89 -6.93
CA ARG A 106 17.26 4.43 -5.68
C ARG A 106 17.24 3.38 -4.58
N LEU A 107 18.27 3.34 -3.76
CA LEU A 107 18.19 2.65 -2.47
C LEU A 107 17.25 3.44 -1.56
N LEU A 108 16.35 2.75 -0.88
CA LEU A 108 15.38 3.30 0.07
C LEU A 108 15.51 2.60 1.42
N ASN A 109 15.71 3.38 2.47
CA ASN A 109 15.69 2.92 3.86
C ASN A 109 14.36 3.33 4.51
N LEU A 110 13.39 2.45 4.45
CA LEU A 110 12.04 2.70 4.92
C LEU A 110 11.97 2.52 6.44
N PRO A 111 11.53 3.52 7.23
CA PRO A 111 11.46 3.42 8.69
C PRO A 111 10.23 2.63 9.17
N PHE A 112 9.88 1.58 8.44
CA PHE A 112 8.75 0.70 8.73
C PHE A 112 9.13 -0.75 8.48
N ALA A 113 8.75 -1.64 9.41
CA ALA A 113 8.94 -3.08 9.29
C ALA A 113 7.86 -3.73 8.41
N GLY A 114 8.21 -4.84 7.80
CA GLY A 114 7.30 -5.76 7.14
C GLY A 114 7.03 -5.48 5.66
N ASP A 115 6.83 -6.54 4.90
CA ASP A 115 6.62 -6.50 3.44
C ASP A 115 5.42 -5.64 3.03
N HIS A 116 4.34 -5.64 3.84
CA HIS A 116 3.17 -4.81 3.57
C HIS A 116 3.48 -3.30 3.54
N ASN A 117 4.46 -2.83 4.33
CA ASN A 117 4.91 -1.44 4.29
C ASN A 117 5.77 -1.15 3.07
N ILE A 118 6.51 -2.12 2.55
CA ILE A 118 7.18 -2.01 1.25
C ILE A 118 6.12 -1.80 0.16
N GLN A 119 5.06 -2.62 0.12
CA GLN A 119 3.97 -2.44 -0.85
C GLN A 119 3.29 -1.07 -0.72
N ASN A 120 3.09 -0.57 0.51
CA ASN A 120 2.57 0.77 0.75
C ASN A 120 3.52 1.86 0.21
N ALA A 121 4.83 1.71 0.39
CA ALA A 121 5.84 2.64 -0.14
C ALA A 121 5.87 2.64 -1.69
N LEU A 122 5.74 1.46 -2.33
CA LEU A 122 5.64 1.35 -3.77
C LEU A 122 4.37 2.05 -4.29
N ALA A 123 3.23 1.86 -3.61
CA ALA A 123 1.99 2.57 -3.94
C ALA A 123 2.16 4.08 -3.80
N ALA A 124 2.70 4.56 -2.67
CA ALA A 124 2.96 5.98 -2.44
C ALA A 124 3.88 6.58 -3.52
N THR A 125 4.92 5.84 -3.92
CA THR A 125 5.81 6.22 -5.03
C THR A 125 5.03 6.36 -6.34
N ALA A 126 4.13 5.43 -6.66
CA ALA A 126 3.31 5.48 -7.86
C ALA A 126 2.44 6.74 -7.91
N PHE A 127 1.76 7.06 -6.82
CA PHE A 127 0.94 8.27 -6.71
C PHE A 127 1.79 9.54 -6.82
N ALA A 128 2.94 9.59 -6.15
CA ALA A 128 3.84 10.74 -6.16
C ALA A 128 4.44 11.01 -7.56
N LEU A 129 4.89 9.96 -8.25
CA LEU A 129 5.37 10.07 -9.63
C LEU A 129 4.24 10.51 -10.58
N ALA A 130 3.02 10.00 -10.38
CA ALA A 130 1.86 10.37 -11.21
C ALA A 130 1.54 11.86 -11.14
N ILE A 131 1.80 12.53 -10.01
CA ILE A 131 1.61 13.98 -9.84
C ILE A 131 2.88 14.79 -10.11
N GLY A 132 3.97 14.14 -10.57
CA GLY A 132 5.17 14.82 -11.03
C GLY A 132 6.21 15.14 -9.95
N ILE A 133 6.15 14.50 -8.77
CA ILE A 133 7.18 14.65 -7.74
C ILE A 133 8.47 13.96 -8.21
N ALA A 134 9.62 14.60 -8.00
CA ALA A 134 10.91 14.03 -8.36
C ALA A 134 11.26 12.81 -7.49
N LEU A 135 11.95 11.82 -8.08
CA LEU A 135 12.26 10.57 -7.38
C LEU A 135 13.06 10.78 -6.09
N ASP A 136 14.00 11.72 -6.08
CA ASP A 136 14.84 12.01 -4.90
C ASP A 136 14.01 12.62 -3.76
N ASP A 137 13.01 13.44 -4.09
CA ASP A 137 12.07 13.99 -3.10
C ASP A 137 11.14 12.91 -2.54
N ILE A 138 10.71 11.96 -3.39
CA ILE A 138 9.92 10.81 -2.97
C ILE A 138 10.69 9.95 -1.99
N VAL A 139 11.94 9.62 -2.30
CA VAL A 139 12.83 8.84 -1.41
C VAL A 139 13.00 9.55 -0.08
N THR A 140 13.36 10.84 -0.12
CA THR A 140 13.51 11.66 1.09
C THR A 140 12.23 11.66 1.95
N GLY A 141 11.07 11.83 1.32
CA GLY A 141 9.79 11.83 2.02
C GLY A 141 9.46 10.47 2.65
N LEU A 142 9.75 9.37 1.96
CA LEU A 142 9.53 8.03 2.48
C LEU A 142 10.48 7.67 3.64
N GLU A 143 11.75 8.08 3.56
CA GLU A 143 12.74 7.85 4.62
C GLU A 143 12.45 8.69 5.88
N GLN A 144 11.80 9.84 5.74
CA GLN A 144 11.39 10.71 6.84
C GLN A 144 9.96 10.44 7.32
N ALA A 145 9.26 9.47 6.73
CA ALA A 145 7.88 9.18 7.07
C ALA A 145 7.74 8.72 8.52
N GLN A 146 6.67 9.14 9.17
CA GLN A 146 6.34 8.76 10.53
C GLN A 146 5.09 7.87 10.54
N GLY A 147 5.11 6.85 11.40
CA GLY A 147 3.98 5.94 11.57
C GLY A 147 2.75 6.66 12.12
N ALA A 148 1.58 6.32 11.60
CA ALA A 148 0.33 6.77 12.19
C ALA A 148 0.10 6.04 13.54
N LYS A 149 -0.51 6.72 14.50
CA LYS A 149 -0.82 6.13 15.81
C LYS A 149 -1.65 4.86 15.66
N GLY A 150 -1.28 3.81 16.42
CA GLY A 150 -1.96 2.51 16.36
C GLY A 150 -1.69 1.71 15.07
N ARG A 151 -0.60 2.02 14.37
CA ARG A 151 -0.15 1.33 13.16
C ARG A 151 1.30 0.89 13.31
N LEU A 152 1.52 -0.30 13.89
CA LEU A 152 2.84 -0.87 14.16
C LEU A 152 3.80 0.13 14.84
N ASN A 153 3.32 0.89 15.83
CA ASN A 153 4.17 1.79 16.57
C ASN A 153 4.99 1.02 17.61
N PHE A 154 6.30 1.14 17.54
CA PHE A 154 7.23 0.53 18.48
C PHE A 154 7.45 1.46 19.68
N ILE A 155 7.14 0.95 20.88
CA ILE A 155 7.23 1.70 22.14
C ILE A 155 8.14 0.92 23.08
N GLN A 156 9.34 1.44 23.36
CA GLN A 156 10.25 0.85 24.33
C GLN A 156 9.90 1.34 25.74
N GLN A 157 9.61 0.42 26.65
CA GLN A 157 9.39 0.73 28.06
C GLN A 157 10.17 -0.26 28.93
N ASP A 158 11.21 0.20 29.58
CA ASP A 158 12.17 -0.60 30.33
C ASP A 158 12.72 -1.76 29.47
N LYS A 159 12.49 -3.01 29.91
CA LYS A 159 12.88 -4.23 29.20
C LYS A 159 11.84 -4.75 28.22
N TYR A 160 10.72 -4.06 28.07
CA TYR A 160 9.61 -4.48 27.21
C TYR A 160 9.56 -3.63 25.96
N LEU A 161 9.35 -4.30 24.83
CA LEU A 161 9.01 -3.65 23.57
C LEU A 161 7.52 -3.91 23.27
N PHE A 162 6.75 -2.82 23.22
CA PHE A 162 5.34 -2.87 22.79
C PHE A 162 5.24 -2.51 21.34
N ILE A 163 4.41 -3.24 20.60
CA ILE A 163 4.03 -2.95 19.22
C ILE A 163 2.55 -2.59 19.25
N ASP A 164 2.24 -1.30 19.12
CA ASP A 164 0.87 -0.81 19.08
C ASP A 164 0.34 -0.83 17.64
N ASP A 165 -0.56 -1.78 17.36
CA ASP A 165 -1.28 -1.92 16.08
C ASP A 165 -2.81 -1.95 16.32
N THR A 166 -3.28 -1.08 17.22
CA THR A 166 -4.66 -1.09 17.74
C THR A 166 -5.67 -0.33 16.89
N TYR A 167 -5.28 0.33 15.81
CA TYR A 167 -6.18 1.15 14.98
C TYR A 167 -7.33 0.34 14.39
N ASN A 168 -7.06 -0.87 13.88
CA ASN A 168 -8.06 -1.76 13.30
C ASN A 168 -7.50 -3.18 13.22
N ALA A 169 -8.38 -4.17 13.24
CA ALA A 169 -7.99 -5.57 13.13
C ALA A 169 -8.83 -6.29 12.06
N ASN A 170 -8.15 -7.04 11.21
CA ASN A 170 -8.73 -8.02 10.30
C ASN A 170 -7.71 -9.15 10.10
N PRO A 171 -8.10 -10.32 9.56
CA PRO A 171 -7.18 -11.46 9.43
C PRO A 171 -5.87 -11.14 8.69
N THR A 172 -5.90 -10.29 7.67
CA THR A 172 -4.71 -9.91 6.90
C THR A 172 -3.79 -9.00 7.70
N SER A 173 -4.32 -7.96 8.35
CA SER A 173 -3.51 -7.03 9.15
C SER A 173 -2.95 -7.71 10.40
N MET A 174 -3.72 -8.57 11.07
CA MET A 174 -3.23 -9.33 12.23
C MET A 174 -2.11 -10.31 11.86
N ARG A 175 -2.17 -10.93 10.68
CA ARG A 175 -1.06 -11.76 10.18
C ARG A 175 0.20 -10.93 9.97
N ALA A 176 0.09 -9.79 9.30
CA ALA A 176 1.21 -8.89 9.07
C ALA A 176 1.85 -8.42 10.39
N ALA A 177 1.05 -8.05 11.39
CA ALA A 177 1.53 -7.70 12.72
C ALA A 177 2.23 -8.87 13.43
N ALA A 178 1.68 -10.09 13.33
CA ALA A 178 2.29 -11.29 13.87
C ALA A 178 3.64 -11.63 13.21
N GLU A 179 3.78 -11.42 11.91
CA GLU A 179 5.03 -11.59 11.16
C GLU A 179 6.09 -10.59 11.63
N VAL A 180 5.73 -9.34 11.87
CA VAL A 180 6.63 -8.32 12.44
C VAL A 180 7.00 -8.67 13.87
N LEU A 181 6.05 -9.12 14.71
CA LEU A 181 6.32 -9.58 16.07
C LEU A 181 7.27 -10.78 16.07
N ALA A 182 7.13 -11.70 15.11
CA ALA A 182 7.98 -12.88 14.99
C ALA A 182 9.46 -12.53 14.75
N GLN A 183 9.76 -11.40 14.14
CA GLN A 183 11.12 -10.92 13.88
C GLN A 183 11.78 -10.26 15.10
N GLN A 184 11.02 -9.95 16.16
CA GLN A 184 11.59 -9.35 17.36
C GLN A 184 12.34 -10.38 18.20
N GLU A 185 13.30 -9.92 19.03
CA GLU A 185 13.97 -10.77 19.99
C GLU A 185 13.11 -11.01 21.25
N GLY A 186 13.46 -12.06 22.03
CA GLY A 186 12.85 -12.33 23.32
C GLY A 186 11.54 -13.13 23.25
N ILE A 187 10.80 -13.14 24.38
CA ILE A 187 9.49 -13.81 24.51
C ILE A 187 8.44 -12.94 23.88
N LYS A 188 7.68 -13.50 22.96
CA LYS A 188 6.65 -12.81 22.16
C LYS A 188 5.28 -13.12 22.72
N VAL A 189 4.48 -12.08 22.97
CA VAL A 189 3.10 -12.19 23.43
C VAL A 189 2.23 -11.31 22.54
N MET A 190 1.17 -11.88 21.98
CA MET A 190 0.14 -11.16 21.23
C MET A 190 -1.13 -11.12 22.05
N VAL A 191 -1.73 -9.95 22.20
CA VAL A 191 -2.94 -9.71 23.01
C VAL A 191 -4.07 -9.20 22.13
#